data_7ccae7e30899c71946b32755917535b4
#
_entry.id   7ccae7e30899c71946b32755917535b4
#
_cell.length_a   1.000
_cell.length_b   1.000
_cell.length_c   1.000
_cell.angle_alpha   90.00
_cell.angle_beta   90.00
_cell.angle_gamma   90.00
#
_symmetry.space_group_name_H-M   'P 1'
#
loop_
_entity.id
_entity.type
_entity.pdbx_description
1 polymer ?
#
loop_
_entity_poly.entity_id
_entity_poly.type
_entity_poly.pdbx_seq_one_letter_code
_entity_poly.pdbx_strand_id
1 'polypeptide(L)'
;MIQRFLKIFCICLFLVSCGEKEQEEKNASSGLELVKADFSDLKGWKNDRLSDIVPAIEKSCSKIITQKSEFLGSAEIKIPTKSYADICLKLLKNPKTDIKKFIKSNFTPYLVKFNNSSQGKFTSYYEAELHASKTPDEKYRYPIYGRPNDIIEINLHDFDKNLPNKRYVGRIENQKLVPYYTRSEIENNGIDAPVILWSDSYIDIYIMQIQGSAVATLTDGSKVRIGYAENNGRDFKGIGSILLEKGLLKPGQTSMSHIKKWLKENIDASTVHMNENNRYVFHRLIQSPGPIGAQGVPLTAGRSLAVDKAYIPLGALLWLETSGPDRQPINKMVVAQDIGGAIKGAVRGDYFWGSGGDDILDLAGKMNSAGQYYILLPKNMEIKQ
;
A
#
# COMPACT_ATOMS: atom_id res chain seq x y z
N MET A 1 -81.33 37.11 -14.49
CA MET A 1 -81.04 36.00 -15.41
C MET A 1 -79.51 35.69 -15.33
N ILE A 2 -79.13 34.86 -14.41
CA ILE A 2 -77.80 34.15 -14.44
C ILE A 2 -77.91 33.06 -13.38
N GLN A 3 -77.95 31.80 -13.85
CA GLN A 3 -78.01 30.61 -12.99
C GLN A 3 -76.68 30.35 -12.35
N ARG A 4 -76.57 30.16 -11.07
CA ARG A 4 -75.47 29.66 -10.31
C ARG A 4 -75.54 28.13 -10.29
N PHE A 5 -74.53 27.46 -10.88
CA PHE A 5 -74.27 26.05 -10.68
C PHE A 5 -73.38 25.83 -9.47
N LEU A 6 -73.87 25.14 -8.49
CA LEU A 6 -73.19 24.71 -7.28
C LEU A 6 -72.55 23.35 -7.58
N LYS A 7 -71.25 23.31 -7.62
CA LYS A 7 -70.48 22.04 -7.68
C LYS A 7 -70.14 21.59 -6.27
N ILE A 8 -70.74 20.49 -5.86
CA ILE A 8 -70.39 19.77 -4.64
C ILE A 8 -69.04 19.06 -4.85
N PHE A 9 -68.09 19.39 -4.00
CA PHE A 9 -66.74 18.75 -4.00
C PHE A 9 -66.71 17.66 -2.92
N CYS A 10 -66.81 16.42 -3.33
CA CYS A 10 -66.72 15.25 -2.46
C CYS A 10 -65.22 15.07 -2.05
N ILE A 11 -64.93 15.34 -0.78
CA ILE A 11 -63.55 15.07 -0.22
C ILE A 11 -63.54 13.62 0.23
N CYS A 12 -62.85 12.76 -0.55
CA CYS A 12 -62.44 11.42 -0.13
C CYS A 12 -61.22 11.52 0.78
N LEU A 13 -61.41 11.31 2.08
CA LEU A 13 -60.31 11.08 3.01
C LEU A 13 -59.64 9.72 2.69
N PHE A 14 -58.47 9.74 2.10
CA PHE A 14 -57.60 8.57 2.09
C PHE A 14 -56.81 8.56 3.40
N LEU A 15 -57.12 7.63 4.27
CA LEU A 15 -56.28 7.23 5.39
C LEU A 15 -55.04 6.55 4.82
N VAL A 16 -53.93 7.27 4.77
CA VAL A 16 -52.62 6.69 4.49
C VAL A 16 -52.14 6.04 5.79
N SER A 17 -52.24 4.71 5.86
CA SER A 17 -51.57 3.91 6.86
C SER A 17 -50.06 4.06 6.62
N CYS A 18 -49.35 4.75 7.52
CA CYS A 18 -47.92 4.66 7.63
C CYS A 18 -47.53 3.24 8.09
N GLY A 19 -47.31 2.36 7.14
CA GLY A 19 -46.51 1.16 7.39
C GLY A 19 -45.07 1.60 7.53
N GLU A 20 -44.51 1.47 8.73
CA GLU A 20 -43.07 1.50 8.95
C GLU A 20 -42.46 0.41 8.09
N LYS A 21 -41.84 0.81 6.98
CA LYS A 21 -40.86 -0.04 6.30
C LYS A 21 -39.64 -0.08 7.19
N GLU A 22 -39.49 -1.14 7.96
CA GLU A 22 -38.17 -1.57 8.42
C GLU A 22 -37.25 -1.56 7.19
N GLN A 23 -36.35 -0.60 7.15
CA GLN A 23 -35.21 -0.67 6.30
C GLN A 23 -34.36 -1.84 6.85
N GLU A 24 -34.54 -3.03 6.29
CA GLU A 24 -33.48 -4.02 6.30
C GLU A 24 -32.24 -3.32 5.73
N GLU A 25 -31.32 -2.92 6.61
CA GLU A 25 -29.94 -2.72 6.23
C GLU A 25 -29.47 -4.04 5.58
N LYS A 26 -29.59 -4.10 4.26
CA LYS A 26 -28.83 -5.06 3.48
C LYS A 26 -27.37 -4.80 3.83
N ASN A 27 -26.82 -5.61 4.73
CA ASN A 27 -25.40 -5.88 4.79
C ASN A 27 -25.03 -6.28 3.37
N ALA A 28 -24.54 -5.29 2.59
CA ALA A 28 -23.95 -5.57 1.30
C ALA A 28 -22.75 -6.47 1.61
N SER A 29 -22.93 -7.77 1.37
CA SER A 29 -21.83 -8.71 1.49
C SER A 29 -20.67 -8.10 0.68
N SER A 30 -19.55 -7.82 1.32
CA SER A 30 -18.36 -7.44 0.59
C SER A 30 -18.19 -8.51 -0.47
N GLY A 31 -17.94 -8.15 -1.72
CA GLY A 31 -17.78 -9.15 -2.78
C GLY A 31 -16.55 -10.05 -2.59
N LEU A 32 -15.98 -10.08 -1.37
CA LEU A 32 -14.84 -10.89 -0.95
C LEU A 32 -15.31 -12.32 -0.63
N GLU A 33 -14.65 -13.29 -1.25
CA GLU A 33 -14.87 -14.72 -1.07
C GLU A 33 -13.53 -15.43 -0.82
N LEU A 34 -13.49 -16.36 0.13
CA LEU A 34 -12.34 -17.21 0.42
C LEU A 34 -12.67 -18.65 0.09
N VAL A 35 -12.14 -19.17 -1.00
CA VAL A 35 -12.36 -20.54 -1.46
C VAL A 35 -11.27 -21.44 -0.91
N LYS A 36 -11.62 -22.41 -0.05
CA LYS A 36 -10.68 -23.36 0.50
C LYS A 36 -9.98 -24.15 -0.61
N ALA A 37 -8.68 -24.33 -0.46
CA ALA A 37 -7.83 -25.04 -1.39
C ALA A 37 -6.87 -26.00 -0.67
N ASP A 38 -6.23 -26.86 -1.44
CA ASP A 38 -5.15 -27.71 -0.95
C ASP A 38 -3.79 -27.19 -1.43
N PHE A 39 -2.71 -27.57 -0.72
CA PHE A 39 -1.34 -27.21 -1.14
C PHE A 39 -0.94 -27.81 -2.49
N SER A 40 -1.66 -28.83 -2.98
CA SER A 40 -1.50 -29.38 -4.34
C SER A 40 -2.01 -28.46 -5.41
N ASP A 41 -2.97 -27.58 -5.10
CA ASP A 41 -3.57 -26.65 -6.04
C ASP A 41 -2.67 -25.41 -6.29
N LEU A 42 -1.71 -25.16 -5.39
CA LEU A 42 -0.77 -24.04 -5.49
C LEU A 42 0.28 -24.36 -6.55
N LYS A 43 0.21 -23.62 -7.68
CA LYS A 43 1.15 -23.81 -8.80
C LYS A 43 2.59 -23.59 -8.35
N GLY A 44 3.45 -24.55 -8.62
CA GLY A 44 4.87 -24.44 -8.29
C GLY A 44 5.23 -24.62 -6.81
N TRP A 45 4.29 -24.99 -5.93
CA TRP A 45 4.52 -25.21 -4.50
C TRP A 45 5.71 -26.14 -4.20
N LYS A 46 5.94 -27.15 -5.05
CA LYS A 46 7.06 -28.08 -4.88
C LYS A 46 8.41 -27.45 -5.21
N ASN A 47 8.41 -26.39 -6.04
CA ASN A 47 9.60 -25.80 -6.63
C ASN A 47 10.08 -24.53 -5.91
N ASP A 48 9.24 -23.91 -5.07
CA ASP A 48 9.66 -22.75 -4.29
C ASP A 48 10.64 -23.16 -3.19
N ARG A 49 11.77 -22.47 -3.15
CA ARG A 49 12.75 -22.60 -2.08
C ARG A 49 12.27 -21.88 -0.84
N LEU A 50 11.40 -22.58 -0.08
CA LEU A 50 10.73 -22.00 1.11
C LEU A 50 11.69 -21.60 2.23
N SER A 51 12.96 -22.02 2.22
CA SER A 51 13.97 -21.47 3.14
C SER A 51 14.14 -19.95 3.00
N ASP A 52 13.94 -19.40 1.81
CA ASP A 52 14.14 -17.96 1.52
C ASP A 52 13.03 -17.08 2.12
N ILE A 53 11.87 -17.63 2.49
CA ILE A 53 10.79 -16.89 3.13
C ILE A 53 10.98 -16.74 4.65
N VAL A 54 11.79 -17.63 5.26
CA VAL A 54 11.98 -17.69 6.70
C VAL A 54 12.31 -16.34 7.33
N PRO A 55 13.29 -15.56 6.80
CA PRO A 55 13.60 -14.24 7.35
C PRO A 55 12.42 -13.26 7.32
N ALA A 56 11.56 -13.32 6.29
CA ALA A 56 10.38 -12.47 6.22
C ALA A 56 9.31 -12.90 7.24
N ILE A 57 9.11 -14.21 7.42
CA ILE A 57 8.19 -14.75 8.43
C ILE A 57 8.67 -14.41 9.84
N GLU A 58 9.95 -14.60 10.15
CA GLU A 58 10.51 -14.32 11.49
C GLU A 58 10.34 -12.85 11.87
N LYS A 59 10.62 -11.92 10.95
CA LYS A 59 10.40 -10.48 11.14
C LYS A 59 8.91 -10.19 11.42
N SER A 60 8.01 -10.73 10.63
CA SER A 60 6.56 -10.57 10.84
C SER A 60 6.11 -11.20 12.15
N CYS A 61 6.58 -12.40 12.48
CA CYS A 61 6.28 -13.08 13.72
C CYS A 61 6.73 -12.27 14.94
N SER A 62 7.95 -11.71 14.93
CA SER A 62 8.45 -10.86 16.00
C SER A 62 7.56 -9.64 16.26
N LYS A 63 6.93 -9.11 15.20
CA LYS A 63 5.96 -8.02 15.32
C LYS A 63 4.60 -8.51 15.85
N ILE A 64 4.10 -9.61 15.30
CA ILE A 64 2.77 -10.15 15.62
C ILE A 64 2.66 -10.57 17.09
N ILE A 65 3.66 -11.23 17.65
CA ILE A 65 3.65 -11.67 19.05
C ILE A 65 3.57 -10.52 20.07
N THR A 66 3.87 -9.29 19.66
CA THR A 66 3.78 -8.09 20.50
C THR A 66 2.48 -7.31 20.32
N GLN A 67 1.61 -7.71 19.37
CA GLN A 67 0.33 -7.03 19.12
C GLN A 67 -0.69 -7.36 20.20
N LYS A 68 -1.44 -6.31 20.61
CA LYS A 68 -2.49 -6.43 21.64
C LYS A 68 -3.90 -6.45 21.02
N SER A 69 -4.02 -6.18 19.70
CA SER A 69 -5.30 -6.20 19.00
C SER A 69 -5.88 -7.61 18.93
N GLU A 70 -7.19 -7.74 18.96
CA GLU A 70 -7.91 -9.00 18.83
C GLU A 70 -7.63 -9.68 17.49
N PHE A 71 -7.57 -8.90 16.42
CA PHE A 71 -7.29 -9.35 15.05
C PHE A 71 -6.04 -8.70 14.48
N LEU A 72 -5.43 -9.35 13.49
CA LEU A 72 -4.34 -8.78 12.71
C LEU A 72 -4.88 -7.64 11.83
N GLY A 73 -4.70 -6.39 12.28
CA GLY A 73 -5.18 -5.21 11.59
C GLY A 73 -6.72 -5.08 11.57
N SER A 74 -7.21 -4.24 10.67
CA SER A 74 -8.63 -3.94 10.48
C SER A 74 -9.17 -4.43 9.14
N ALA A 75 -8.53 -5.43 8.55
CA ALA A 75 -8.92 -6.01 7.26
C ALA A 75 -10.28 -6.73 7.34
N GLU A 76 -10.94 -6.87 6.20
CA GLU A 76 -12.15 -7.70 6.10
C GLU A 76 -11.86 -9.16 6.46
N ILE A 77 -10.69 -9.68 6.05
CA ILE A 77 -10.24 -10.99 6.49
C ILE A 77 -9.76 -10.89 7.94
N LYS A 78 -10.56 -11.41 8.87
CA LYS A 78 -10.28 -11.40 10.31
C LYS A 78 -9.43 -12.59 10.69
N ILE A 79 -8.17 -12.36 11.02
CA ILE A 79 -7.28 -13.40 11.57
C ILE A 79 -7.09 -13.11 13.06
N PRO A 80 -7.51 -14.00 13.98
CA PRO A 80 -7.28 -13.80 15.40
C PRO A 80 -5.77 -13.69 15.68
N THR A 81 -5.36 -12.61 16.30
CA THR A 81 -3.95 -12.33 16.61
C THR A 81 -3.34 -13.47 17.43
N LYS A 82 -4.07 -13.97 18.44
CA LYS A 82 -3.60 -15.06 19.30
C LYS A 82 -3.28 -16.32 18.51
N SER A 83 -4.19 -16.75 17.60
CA SER A 83 -3.98 -17.96 16.79
C SER A 83 -2.72 -17.87 15.93
N TYR A 84 -2.48 -16.68 15.35
CA TYR A 84 -1.29 -16.46 14.53
C TYR A 84 -0.03 -16.33 15.39
N ALA A 85 -0.10 -15.63 16.53
CA ALA A 85 1.00 -15.47 17.47
C ALA A 85 1.46 -16.83 18.05
N ASP A 86 0.54 -17.74 18.35
CA ASP A 86 0.88 -19.11 18.83
C ASP A 86 1.68 -19.89 17.78
N ILE A 87 1.33 -19.75 16.49
CA ILE A 87 2.10 -20.33 15.38
C ILE A 87 3.48 -19.67 15.27
N CYS A 88 3.53 -18.35 15.37
CA CYS A 88 4.78 -17.57 15.36
C CYS A 88 5.73 -18.00 16.49
N LEU A 89 5.22 -18.17 17.71
CA LEU A 89 6.02 -18.63 18.85
C LEU A 89 6.59 -20.05 18.63
N LYS A 90 5.82 -20.94 18.01
CA LYS A 90 6.32 -22.29 17.65
C LYS A 90 7.48 -22.21 16.66
N LEU A 91 7.40 -21.34 15.66
CA LEU A 91 8.46 -21.18 14.66
C LEU A 91 9.72 -20.58 15.28
N LEU A 92 9.58 -19.47 16.02
CA LEU A 92 10.73 -18.76 16.62
C LEU A 92 11.46 -19.63 17.67
N LYS A 93 10.77 -20.53 18.37
CA LYS A 93 11.39 -21.49 19.28
C LYS A 93 12.14 -22.60 18.57
N ASN A 94 11.83 -22.90 17.32
CA ASN A 94 12.41 -24.01 16.57
C ASN A 94 12.93 -23.53 15.18
N PRO A 95 13.99 -22.72 15.11
CA PRO A 95 14.47 -22.11 13.86
C PRO A 95 15.00 -23.11 12.83
N LYS A 96 15.29 -24.36 13.24
CA LYS A 96 15.74 -25.45 12.35
C LYS A 96 14.58 -26.30 11.81
N THR A 97 13.33 -25.90 12.02
CA THR A 97 12.18 -26.68 11.56
C THR A 97 12.13 -26.74 10.03
N ASP A 98 11.65 -27.86 9.50
CA ASP A 98 11.30 -27.96 8.07
C ASP A 98 10.13 -26.99 7.80
N ILE A 99 10.45 -25.85 7.22
CA ILE A 99 9.47 -24.76 7.00
C ILE A 99 8.28 -25.23 6.14
N LYS A 100 8.51 -26.13 5.18
CA LYS A 100 7.45 -26.68 4.32
C LYS A 100 6.45 -27.51 5.11
N LYS A 101 6.96 -28.41 5.96
CA LYS A 101 6.12 -29.22 6.87
C LYS A 101 5.43 -28.33 7.88
N PHE A 102 6.15 -27.36 8.43
CA PHE A 102 5.61 -26.41 9.40
C PHE A 102 4.41 -25.64 8.84
N ILE A 103 4.54 -25.06 7.64
CA ILE A 103 3.45 -24.33 6.98
C ILE A 103 2.25 -25.25 6.75
N LYS A 104 2.48 -26.44 6.17
CA LYS A 104 1.40 -27.43 5.91
C LYS A 104 0.68 -27.90 7.19
N SER A 105 1.38 -27.96 8.31
CA SER A 105 0.80 -28.40 9.57
C SER A 105 -0.04 -27.34 10.27
N ASN A 106 0.28 -26.05 10.08
CA ASN A 106 -0.34 -24.96 10.82
C ASN A 106 -1.33 -24.13 10.00
N PHE A 107 -1.28 -24.17 8.67
CA PHE A 107 -2.10 -23.31 7.80
C PHE A 107 -2.92 -24.13 6.79
N THR A 108 -4.02 -23.52 6.35
CA THR A 108 -4.83 -23.94 5.20
C THR A 108 -4.84 -22.80 4.17
N PRO A 109 -4.57 -23.07 2.88
CA PRO A 109 -4.65 -22.07 1.84
C PRO A 109 -6.11 -21.81 1.45
N TYR A 110 -6.41 -20.53 1.14
CA TYR A 110 -7.70 -20.09 0.59
C TYR A 110 -7.46 -19.18 -0.58
N LEU A 111 -8.04 -19.52 -1.74
CA LEU A 111 -8.02 -18.63 -2.91
C LEU A 111 -8.85 -17.38 -2.61
N VAL A 112 -8.25 -16.22 -2.75
CA VAL A 112 -8.94 -14.93 -2.59
C VAL A 112 -9.65 -14.58 -3.88
N LYS A 113 -10.95 -14.33 -3.79
CA LYS A 113 -11.77 -13.82 -4.88
C LYS A 113 -12.47 -12.54 -4.48
N PHE A 114 -12.76 -11.70 -5.46
CA PHE A 114 -13.57 -10.52 -5.29
C PHE A 114 -14.55 -10.40 -6.46
N ASN A 115 -15.86 -10.27 -6.18
CA ASN A 115 -16.93 -10.27 -7.17
C ASN A 115 -16.81 -11.47 -8.13
N ASN A 116 -16.66 -12.68 -7.59
CA ASN A 116 -16.49 -13.96 -8.30
C ASN A 116 -15.20 -14.11 -9.11
N SER A 117 -14.29 -13.13 -9.11
CA SER A 117 -13.01 -13.21 -9.83
C SER A 117 -11.84 -13.40 -8.87
N SER A 118 -10.98 -14.39 -9.17
CA SER A 118 -9.67 -14.53 -8.51
C SER A 118 -8.58 -13.73 -9.22
N GLN A 119 -8.87 -13.17 -10.39
CA GLN A 119 -7.87 -12.44 -11.17
C GLN A 119 -7.77 -10.99 -10.72
N GLY A 120 -6.55 -10.58 -10.45
CA GLY A 120 -6.22 -9.24 -10.07
C GLY A 120 -4.95 -8.73 -10.74
N LYS A 121 -4.52 -7.55 -10.34
CA LYS A 121 -3.37 -6.86 -10.92
C LYS A 121 -2.18 -6.93 -9.96
N PHE A 122 -1.03 -7.34 -10.49
CA PHE A 122 0.24 -7.38 -9.76
C PHE A 122 1.27 -6.51 -10.47
N THR A 123 1.86 -5.61 -9.71
CA THR A 123 2.96 -4.75 -10.11
C THR A 123 4.15 -4.99 -9.19
N SER A 124 5.18 -4.19 -9.30
CA SER A 124 6.32 -4.31 -8.40
C SER A 124 6.97 -2.97 -8.09
N TYR A 125 7.70 -2.93 -6.99
CA TYR A 125 8.45 -1.79 -6.52
C TYR A 125 9.82 -2.21 -5.98
N TYR A 126 10.64 -1.22 -5.69
CA TYR A 126 12.00 -1.41 -5.22
C TYR A 126 12.39 -0.27 -4.27
N GLU A 127 13.48 -0.43 -3.54
CA GLU A 127 14.09 0.66 -2.80
C GLU A 127 15.10 1.37 -3.71
N ALA A 128 14.87 2.65 -4.00
CA ALA A 128 15.66 3.44 -4.93
C ALA A 128 17.07 3.73 -4.41
N GLU A 129 17.98 4.10 -5.31
CA GLU A 129 19.27 4.68 -4.95
C GLU A 129 19.34 6.14 -5.41
N LEU A 130 19.99 6.99 -4.62
CA LEU A 130 20.25 8.39 -4.94
C LEU A 130 21.57 8.86 -4.33
N HIS A 131 22.08 10.00 -4.81
CA HIS A 131 23.22 10.68 -4.21
C HIS A 131 22.78 11.82 -3.30
N ALA A 132 23.44 11.99 -2.17
CA ALA A 132 23.08 13.02 -1.22
C ALA A 132 24.28 13.60 -0.46
N SER A 133 24.05 14.76 0.16
CA SER A 133 24.96 15.44 1.08
C SER A 133 24.26 15.79 2.37
N LYS A 134 25.01 15.90 3.46
CA LYS A 134 24.51 16.39 4.75
C LYS A 134 24.33 17.93 4.76
N THR A 135 25.05 18.61 3.88
CA THR A 135 25.00 20.07 3.74
C THR A 135 24.69 20.45 2.29
N PRO A 136 23.99 21.57 2.06
CA PRO A 136 23.74 22.03 0.70
C PRO A 136 25.01 22.63 0.07
N ASP A 137 25.11 22.50 -1.26
CA ASP A 137 26.07 23.16 -2.11
C ASP A 137 25.47 23.38 -3.51
N GLU A 138 26.27 23.83 -4.50
CA GLU A 138 25.79 24.05 -5.87
C GLU A 138 25.22 22.79 -6.53
N LYS A 139 25.79 21.62 -6.22
CA LYS A 139 25.35 20.33 -6.74
C LYS A 139 24.21 19.75 -5.91
N TYR A 140 24.39 19.68 -4.60
CA TYR A 140 23.42 19.09 -3.65
C TYR A 140 22.49 20.16 -3.10
N ARG A 141 21.55 20.62 -3.89
CA ARG A 141 20.69 21.78 -3.60
C ARG A 141 19.22 21.43 -3.34
N TYR A 142 18.79 20.19 -3.62
CA TYR A 142 17.40 19.79 -3.47
C TYR A 142 17.17 19.16 -2.09
N PRO A 143 16.32 19.76 -1.24
CA PRO A 143 16.12 19.29 0.12
C PRO A 143 15.29 17.99 0.14
N ILE A 144 15.69 17.05 0.99
CA ILE A 144 14.88 15.91 1.39
C ILE A 144 14.32 16.26 2.75
N TYR A 145 13.01 16.55 2.80
CA TYR A 145 12.34 16.99 4.01
C TYR A 145 12.00 15.84 4.94
N GLY A 146 12.26 16.06 6.23
CA GLY A 146 11.73 15.29 7.34
C GLY A 146 10.25 15.61 7.60
N ARG A 147 9.64 14.93 8.58
CA ARG A 147 8.26 15.21 8.98
C ARG A 147 8.15 16.62 9.55
N PRO A 148 7.29 17.49 9.01
CA PRO A 148 7.02 18.81 9.57
C PRO A 148 6.43 18.73 10.99
N ASN A 149 6.72 19.71 11.83
CA ASN A 149 6.21 19.74 13.21
C ASN A 149 4.73 20.16 13.28
N ASP A 150 4.26 20.92 12.30
CA ASP A 150 2.89 21.45 12.23
C ASP A 150 1.88 20.47 11.60
N ILE A 151 2.35 19.30 11.15
CA ILE A 151 1.48 18.29 10.55
C ILE A 151 0.63 17.59 11.62
N ILE A 152 -0.67 17.67 11.45
CA ILE A 152 -1.66 17.08 12.34
C ILE A 152 -2.35 15.92 11.64
N GLU A 153 -2.46 14.82 12.37
CA GLU A 153 -3.18 13.63 11.94
C GLU A 153 -4.42 13.46 12.81
N ILE A 154 -5.57 13.26 12.17
CA ILE A 154 -6.82 12.95 12.86
C ILE A 154 -7.51 11.74 12.23
N ASN A 155 -8.23 10.99 13.05
CA ASN A 155 -9.20 10.01 12.61
C ASN A 155 -10.56 10.41 13.19
N LEU A 156 -11.53 10.71 12.34
CA LEU A 156 -12.86 11.15 12.77
C LEU A 156 -13.57 10.10 13.63
N HIS A 157 -13.32 8.82 13.41
CA HIS A 157 -13.84 7.72 14.21
C HIS A 157 -13.41 7.76 15.68
N ASP A 158 -12.32 8.46 16.02
CA ASP A 158 -11.88 8.63 17.40
C ASP A 158 -12.77 9.62 18.16
N PHE A 159 -13.40 10.56 17.45
CA PHE A 159 -14.35 11.54 17.99
C PHE A 159 -15.78 11.00 18.05
N ASP A 160 -16.20 10.29 17.00
CA ASP A 160 -17.53 9.67 16.91
C ASP A 160 -17.42 8.33 16.17
N LYS A 161 -17.87 7.26 16.83
CA LYS A 161 -17.82 5.89 16.29
C LYS A 161 -18.72 5.66 15.07
N ASN A 162 -19.67 6.56 14.81
CA ASN A 162 -20.51 6.54 13.61
C ASN A 162 -19.81 7.15 12.38
N LEU A 163 -18.69 7.88 12.57
CA LEU A 163 -17.94 8.45 11.47
C LEU A 163 -16.99 7.43 10.85
N PRO A 164 -16.66 7.59 9.56
CA PRO A 164 -15.72 6.69 8.89
C PRO A 164 -14.38 6.57 9.60
N ASN A 165 -13.88 5.35 9.75
CA ASN A 165 -12.52 5.10 10.23
C ASN A 165 -11.51 5.45 9.13
N LYS A 166 -11.34 6.75 8.91
CA LYS A 166 -10.48 7.32 7.88
C LYS A 166 -9.53 8.35 8.48
N ARG A 167 -8.26 8.18 8.18
CA ARG A 167 -7.19 9.11 8.54
C ARG A 167 -7.23 10.34 7.63
N TYR A 168 -7.15 11.51 8.25
CA TYR A 168 -6.97 12.80 7.59
C TYR A 168 -5.68 13.45 8.08
N VAL A 169 -5.03 14.20 7.20
CA VAL A 169 -3.79 14.92 7.50
C VAL A 169 -3.97 16.38 7.13
N GLY A 170 -3.60 17.27 8.04
CA GLY A 170 -3.76 18.70 7.86
C GLY A 170 -2.78 19.52 8.70
N ARG A 171 -3.04 20.80 8.79
CA ARG A 171 -2.37 21.78 9.65
C ARG A 171 -3.40 22.73 10.25
N ILE A 172 -3.01 23.46 11.30
CA ILE A 172 -3.86 24.51 11.86
C ILE A 172 -3.58 25.83 11.14
N GLU A 173 -4.62 26.45 10.65
CA GLU A 173 -4.59 27.78 10.07
C GLU A 173 -5.80 28.58 10.56
N ASN A 174 -5.56 29.74 11.18
CA ASN A 174 -6.63 30.57 11.75
C ASN A 174 -7.60 29.79 12.66
N GLN A 175 -7.07 28.95 13.54
CA GLN A 175 -7.79 28.08 14.48
C GLN A 175 -8.68 27.01 13.79
N LYS A 176 -8.46 26.73 12.53
CA LYS A 176 -9.17 25.71 11.77
C LYS A 176 -8.18 24.63 11.31
N LEU A 177 -8.62 23.39 11.34
CA LEU A 177 -7.91 22.31 10.66
C LEU A 177 -8.17 22.42 9.17
N VAL A 178 -7.11 22.65 8.40
CA VAL A 178 -7.15 22.70 6.93
C VAL A 178 -6.27 21.58 6.36
N PRO A 179 -6.52 21.13 5.12
CA PRO A 179 -5.65 20.13 4.49
C PRO A 179 -4.20 20.61 4.41
N TYR A 180 -3.24 19.70 4.57
CA TYR A 180 -1.83 20.06 4.44
C TYR A 180 -1.49 20.56 3.02
N TYR A 181 -0.37 21.23 2.85
CA TYR A 181 0.09 21.75 1.57
C TYR A 181 0.16 20.68 0.48
N THR A 182 -0.15 21.04 -0.75
CA THR A 182 0.06 20.20 -1.92
C THR A 182 1.55 20.11 -2.26
N ARG A 183 1.94 19.14 -3.12
CA ARG A 183 3.31 19.08 -3.63
C ARG A 183 3.74 20.40 -4.25
N SER A 184 2.93 20.99 -5.12
CA SER A 184 3.25 22.23 -5.79
C SER A 184 3.51 23.39 -4.83
N GLU A 185 2.71 23.50 -3.75
CA GLU A 185 2.93 24.51 -2.71
C GLU A 185 4.23 24.28 -1.95
N ILE A 186 4.56 23.01 -1.62
CA ILE A 186 5.79 22.64 -0.91
C ILE A 186 7.01 22.91 -1.79
N GLU A 187 6.98 22.52 -3.06
CA GLU A 187 8.12 22.65 -3.97
C GLU A 187 8.40 24.11 -4.37
N ASN A 188 7.35 24.94 -4.51
CA ASN A 188 7.50 26.34 -4.94
C ASN A 188 7.81 27.29 -3.78
N ASN A 189 7.27 27.05 -2.59
CA ASN A 189 7.34 27.98 -1.46
C ASN A 189 8.29 27.52 -0.36
N GLY A 190 8.69 26.23 -0.38
CA GLY A 190 9.31 25.58 0.77
C GLY A 190 8.32 25.38 1.91
N ILE A 191 8.79 24.74 2.97
CA ILE A 191 8.03 24.52 4.21
C ILE A 191 8.95 24.58 5.42
N ASP A 192 8.39 24.84 6.60
CA ASP A 192 9.10 24.72 7.88
C ASP A 192 9.16 23.24 8.29
N ALA A 193 10.18 22.54 7.79
CA ALA A 193 10.44 21.15 8.07
C ALA A 193 11.95 20.89 8.17
N PRO A 194 12.38 19.93 9.01
CA PRO A 194 13.78 19.52 9.05
C PRO A 194 14.24 19.02 7.67
N VAL A 195 15.36 19.52 7.16
CA VAL A 195 16.03 18.92 6.02
C VAL A 195 16.96 17.83 6.52
N ILE A 196 16.70 16.58 6.14
CA ILE A 196 17.49 15.43 6.61
C ILE A 196 18.73 15.18 5.76
N LEU A 197 18.66 15.49 4.47
CA LEU A 197 19.74 15.42 3.48
C LEU A 197 19.42 16.35 2.30
N TRP A 198 20.43 16.58 1.45
CA TRP A 198 20.33 17.32 0.21
C TRP A 198 20.72 16.43 -0.96
N SER A 199 19.90 16.33 -1.99
CA SER A 199 20.19 15.54 -3.20
C SER A 199 20.65 16.43 -4.36
N ASP A 200 21.38 15.80 -5.28
CA ASP A 200 21.76 16.40 -6.57
C ASP A 200 20.66 16.25 -7.64
N SER A 201 19.61 15.47 -7.36
CA SER A 201 18.56 15.15 -8.32
C SER A 201 17.17 15.27 -7.72
N TYR A 202 16.43 16.29 -8.16
CA TYR A 202 15.03 16.47 -7.86
C TYR A 202 14.15 15.31 -8.37
N ILE A 203 14.49 14.74 -9.54
CA ILE A 203 13.78 13.59 -10.12
C ILE A 203 13.97 12.36 -9.24
N ASP A 204 15.17 12.10 -8.72
CA ASP A 204 15.44 10.94 -7.88
C ASP A 204 14.75 11.06 -6.51
N ILE A 205 14.63 12.29 -5.95
CA ILE A 205 13.78 12.54 -4.78
C ILE A 205 12.32 12.19 -5.08
N TYR A 206 11.78 12.64 -6.21
CA TYR A 206 10.41 12.35 -6.61
C TYR A 206 10.17 10.82 -6.76
N ILE A 207 11.10 10.11 -7.39
CA ILE A 207 11.02 8.65 -7.52
C ILE A 207 11.08 7.98 -6.13
N MET A 208 11.99 8.40 -5.25
CA MET A 208 12.05 7.92 -3.87
C MET A 208 10.71 8.13 -3.14
N GLN A 209 10.06 9.27 -3.33
CA GLN A 209 8.75 9.55 -2.71
C GLN A 209 7.65 8.62 -3.23
N ILE A 210 7.71 8.17 -4.48
CA ILE A 210 6.80 7.18 -5.04
C ILE A 210 7.10 5.79 -4.48
N GLN A 211 8.38 5.41 -4.41
CA GLN A 211 8.81 4.09 -3.93
C GLN A 211 8.73 3.97 -2.39
N GLY A 212 8.78 5.11 -1.66
CA GLY A 212 8.64 5.20 -0.21
C GLY A 212 9.97 5.11 0.55
N SER A 213 11.07 4.70 -0.08
CA SER A 213 12.40 4.59 0.54
C SER A 213 13.53 4.67 -0.48
N ALA A 214 14.74 4.96 0.01
CA ALA A 214 15.95 4.92 -0.79
C ALA A 214 17.20 4.58 0.05
N VAL A 215 18.26 4.17 -0.64
CA VAL A 215 19.63 4.17 -0.13
C VAL A 215 20.35 5.38 -0.72
N ALA A 216 20.78 6.32 0.13
CA ALA A 216 21.55 7.47 -0.29
C ALA A 216 23.04 7.19 -0.14
N THR A 217 23.81 7.39 -1.22
CA THR A 217 25.27 7.42 -1.18
C THR A 217 25.69 8.85 -0.90
N LEU A 218 26.36 9.05 0.24
CA LEU A 218 26.83 10.36 0.68
C LEU A 218 28.15 10.76 -0.02
N THR A 219 28.51 12.03 0.09
CA THR A 219 29.73 12.62 -0.51
C THR A 219 31.01 11.97 -0.01
N ASP A 220 31.00 11.38 1.19
CA ASP A 220 32.13 10.61 1.76
C ASP A 220 32.14 9.13 1.34
N GLY A 221 31.23 8.73 0.46
CA GLY A 221 31.07 7.35 -0.01
C GLY A 221 30.29 6.45 0.95
N SER A 222 29.93 6.90 2.14
CA SER A 222 29.10 6.14 3.06
C SER A 222 27.66 6.04 2.54
N LYS A 223 26.94 4.96 2.96
CA LYS A 223 25.54 4.76 2.58
C LYS A 223 24.64 4.92 3.81
N VAL A 224 23.57 5.66 3.64
CA VAL A 224 22.50 5.81 4.64
C VAL A 224 21.17 5.43 4.02
N ARG A 225 20.27 4.89 4.85
CA ARG A 225 18.93 4.53 4.38
C ARG A 225 17.93 5.60 4.77
N ILE A 226 17.10 5.96 3.79
CA ILE A 226 16.01 6.92 3.93
C ILE A 226 14.72 6.11 3.87
N GLY A 227 13.85 6.29 4.85
CA GLY A 227 12.55 5.63 4.92
C GLY A 227 11.42 6.62 5.08
N TYR A 228 10.21 6.14 4.86
CA TYR A 228 8.98 6.91 5.05
C TYR A 228 8.86 7.43 6.49
N ALA A 229 8.48 8.68 6.64
CA ALA A 229 8.12 9.28 7.92
C ALA A 229 6.63 9.66 7.94
N GLU A 230 6.17 10.41 6.93
CA GLU A 230 4.80 10.90 6.83
C GLU A 230 4.47 11.29 5.39
N ASN A 231 3.21 11.61 5.12
CA ASN A 231 2.77 12.24 3.87
C ASN A 231 1.77 13.36 4.15
N ASN A 232 1.56 14.22 3.17
CA ASN A 232 0.69 15.39 3.28
C ASN A 232 -0.82 15.08 3.23
N GLY A 233 -1.24 13.80 3.22
CA GLY A 233 -2.65 13.40 3.19
C GLY A 233 -3.38 13.64 1.87
N ARG A 234 -2.72 14.18 0.85
CA ARG A 234 -3.30 14.40 -0.48
C ARG A 234 -3.37 13.11 -1.28
N ASP A 235 -4.29 13.07 -2.23
CA ASP A 235 -4.45 11.94 -3.13
C ASP A 235 -3.22 11.77 -4.03
N PHE A 236 -2.92 10.50 -4.33
CA PHE A 236 -1.85 10.13 -5.23
C PHE A 236 -2.35 10.05 -6.66
N LYS A 237 -1.70 10.78 -7.57
CA LYS A 237 -1.84 10.60 -9.02
C LYS A 237 -0.51 10.17 -9.61
N GLY A 238 -0.47 8.99 -10.22
CA GLY A 238 0.77 8.45 -10.79
C GLY A 238 1.26 9.26 -11.98
N ILE A 239 2.54 9.61 -12.00
CA ILE A 239 3.16 10.40 -13.09
C ILE A 239 3.02 9.70 -14.46
N GLY A 240 3.09 8.37 -14.50
CA GLY A 240 2.87 7.62 -15.73
C GLY A 240 1.48 7.82 -16.33
N SER A 241 0.44 7.91 -15.50
CA SER A 241 -0.93 8.25 -15.94
C SER A 241 -1.02 9.68 -16.44
N ILE A 242 -0.40 10.62 -15.72
CA ILE A 242 -0.35 12.05 -16.11
C ILE A 242 0.27 12.21 -17.50
N LEU A 243 1.45 11.63 -17.71
CA LEU A 243 2.17 11.73 -18.98
C LEU A 243 1.42 11.03 -20.13
N LEU A 244 0.75 9.91 -19.85
CA LEU A 244 -0.06 9.19 -20.82
C LEU A 244 -1.32 9.98 -21.20
N GLU A 245 -2.06 10.52 -20.23
CA GLU A 245 -3.25 11.36 -20.46
C GLU A 245 -2.94 12.60 -21.32
N LYS A 246 -1.73 13.14 -21.19
CA LYS A 246 -1.24 14.29 -21.97
C LYS A 246 -0.63 13.92 -23.32
N GLY A 247 -0.56 12.64 -23.65
CA GLY A 247 0.06 12.17 -24.91
C GLY A 247 1.58 12.29 -24.94
N LEU A 248 2.23 12.52 -23.80
CA LEU A 248 3.69 12.69 -23.68
C LEU A 248 4.42 11.34 -23.59
N LEU A 249 3.71 10.28 -23.20
CA LEU A 249 4.13 8.89 -23.32
C LEU A 249 3.08 8.10 -24.11
N LYS A 250 3.51 7.04 -24.78
CA LYS A 250 2.63 6.13 -25.49
C LYS A 250 2.19 4.97 -24.58
N PRO A 251 1.04 4.31 -24.85
CA PRO A 251 0.70 3.05 -24.18
C PRO A 251 1.87 2.05 -24.25
N GLY A 252 2.19 1.41 -23.13
CA GLY A 252 3.35 0.53 -22.99
C GLY A 252 4.66 1.22 -22.59
N GLN A 253 4.71 2.55 -22.56
CA GLN A 253 5.88 3.33 -22.14
C GLN A 253 5.74 3.92 -20.70
N THR A 254 4.90 3.33 -19.88
CA THR A 254 4.65 3.80 -18.50
C THR A 254 5.44 3.05 -17.44
N SER A 255 6.48 2.30 -17.81
CA SER A 255 7.42 1.75 -16.85
C SER A 255 8.21 2.87 -16.17
N MET A 256 8.68 2.64 -14.93
CA MET A 256 9.42 3.66 -14.19
C MET A 256 10.71 4.09 -14.91
N SER A 257 11.36 3.20 -15.66
CA SER A 257 12.53 3.54 -16.47
C SER A 257 12.20 4.49 -17.64
N HIS A 258 11.08 4.26 -18.36
CA HIS A 258 10.62 5.18 -19.38
C HIS A 258 10.22 6.54 -18.81
N ILE A 259 9.54 6.54 -17.65
CA ILE A 259 9.16 7.76 -16.94
C ILE A 259 10.42 8.53 -16.53
N LYS A 260 11.38 7.88 -15.85
CA LYS A 260 12.63 8.51 -15.41
C LYS A 260 13.41 9.09 -16.60
N LYS A 261 13.48 8.35 -17.71
CA LYS A 261 14.12 8.82 -18.94
C LYS A 261 13.43 10.08 -19.46
N TRP A 262 12.10 10.05 -19.62
CA TRP A 262 11.34 11.19 -20.09
C TRP A 262 11.53 12.43 -19.20
N LEU A 263 11.47 12.26 -17.87
CA LEU A 263 11.67 13.34 -16.91
C LEU A 263 13.06 13.96 -17.04
N LYS A 264 14.11 13.15 -17.24
CA LYS A 264 15.50 13.64 -17.43
C LYS A 264 15.69 14.36 -18.76
N GLU A 265 15.03 13.92 -19.84
CA GLU A 265 15.11 14.54 -21.17
C GLU A 265 14.26 15.82 -21.28
N ASN A 266 13.30 16.04 -20.35
CA ASN A 266 12.36 17.16 -20.39
C ASN A 266 12.33 17.90 -19.04
N ILE A 267 13.49 18.35 -18.53
CA ILE A 267 13.64 18.87 -17.17
C ILE A 267 12.69 20.02 -16.86
N ASP A 268 12.51 20.99 -17.76
CA ASP A 268 11.64 22.15 -17.55
C ASP A 268 10.16 21.74 -17.43
N ALA A 269 9.72 20.79 -18.24
CA ALA A 269 8.35 20.27 -18.22
C ALA A 269 8.13 19.28 -17.04
N SER A 270 9.18 18.60 -16.60
CA SER A 270 9.09 17.56 -15.59
C SER A 270 8.57 18.08 -14.25
N THR A 271 9.03 19.26 -13.81
CA THR A 271 8.57 19.91 -12.58
C THR A 271 7.06 20.16 -12.62
N VAL A 272 6.56 20.69 -13.74
CA VAL A 272 5.12 20.98 -13.92
C VAL A 272 4.31 19.69 -13.77
N HIS A 273 4.72 18.61 -14.44
CA HIS A 273 3.95 17.36 -14.42
C HIS A 273 4.10 16.56 -13.13
N MET A 274 5.26 16.58 -12.49
CA MET A 274 5.43 15.99 -11.17
C MET A 274 4.55 16.69 -10.11
N ASN A 275 4.35 18.00 -10.23
CA ASN A 275 3.51 18.79 -9.33
C ASN A 275 2.00 18.53 -9.50
N GLU A 276 1.55 17.92 -10.59
CA GLU A 276 0.17 17.45 -10.75
C GLU A 276 -0.18 16.27 -9.81
N ASN A 277 0.82 15.57 -9.28
CA ASN A 277 0.65 14.64 -8.17
C ASN A 277 0.67 15.43 -6.86
N ASN A 278 -0.49 15.74 -6.30
CA ASN A 278 -0.61 16.55 -5.08
C ASN A 278 0.02 15.89 -3.84
N ARG A 279 0.27 14.57 -3.87
CA ARG A 279 0.84 13.84 -2.73
C ARG A 279 2.33 14.14 -2.60
N TYR A 280 2.75 14.52 -1.38
CA TYR A 280 4.15 14.68 -0.97
C TYR A 280 4.48 13.71 0.16
N VAL A 281 5.67 13.12 0.15
CA VAL A 281 6.13 12.18 1.18
C VAL A 281 7.33 12.79 1.90
N PHE A 282 7.26 12.80 3.23
CA PHE A 282 8.32 13.21 4.15
C PHE A 282 9.09 11.97 4.62
N HIS A 283 10.37 12.14 4.90
CA HIS A 283 11.27 11.03 5.13
C HIS A 283 12.02 11.13 6.47
N ARG A 284 12.67 10.04 6.84
CA ARG A 284 13.57 9.97 7.99
C ARG A 284 14.76 9.07 7.67
N LEU A 285 15.86 9.29 8.33
CA LEU A 285 16.96 8.33 8.33
C LEU A 285 16.59 7.10 9.17
N ILE A 286 16.88 5.92 8.66
CA ILE A 286 16.60 4.66 9.36
C ILE A 286 17.86 3.80 9.43
N GLN A 287 18.05 3.12 10.59
CA GLN A 287 19.07 2.10 10.77
C GLN A 287 18.38 0.74 10.68
N SER A 288 18.39 0.15 9.49
CA SER A 288 17.70 -1.11 9.23
C SER A 288 18.42 -1.86 8.11
N PRO A 289 18.42 -3.21 8.10
CA PRO A 289 18.99 -4.01 7.02
C PRO A 289 18.22 -3.93 5.70
N GLY A 290 17.02 -3.34 5.70
CA GLY A 290 16.17 -3.12 4.54
C GLY A 290 15.17 -2.00 4.79
N PRO A 291 14.40 -1.57 3.77
CA PRO A 291 13.35 -0.58 3.94
C PRO A 291 12.28 -1.11 4.90
N ILE A 292 11.70 -0.24 5.71
CA ILE A 292 10.66 -0.62 6.67
C ILE A 292 9.30 -0.52 5.99
N GLY A 293 8.62 -1.66 5.85
CA GLY A 293 7.25 -1.71 5.33
C GLY A 293 6.19 -1.25 6.35
N ALA A 294 4.96 -1.13 5.90
CA ALA A 294 3.84 -0.66 6.72
C ALA A 294 3.51 -1.56 7.92
N GLN A 295 3.92 -2.83 7.92
CA GLN A 295 3.87 -3.71 9.09
C GLN A 295 4.84 -3.25 10.19
N GLY A 296 5.80 -2.36 9.89
CA GLY A 296 6.83 -1.89 10.80
C GLY A 296 8.04 -2.85 10.90
N VAL A 297 8.27 -3.66 9.87
CA VAL A 297 9.39 -4.61 9.80
C VAL A 297 10.21 -4.40 8.52
N PRO A 298 11.51 -4.74 8.51
CA PRO A 298 12.32 -4.68 7.29
C PRO A 298 11.81 -5.64 6.22
N LEU A 299 11.61 -5.13 5.01
CA LEU A 299 11.20 -5.92 3.86
C LEU A 299 12.29 -6.90 3.44
N THR A 300 11.87 -7.95 2.75
CA THR A 300 12.75 -9.00 2.20
C THR A 300 12.53 -9.11 0.70
N ALA A 301 13.59 -8.88 -0.08
CA ALA A 301 13.56 -8.95 -1.54
C ALA A 301 12.96 -10.28 -2.02
N GLY A 302 12.01 -10.19 -2.95
CA GLY A 302 11.35 -11.38 -3.51
C GLY A 302 10.42 -12.14 -2.55
N ARG A 303 10.19 -11.63 -1.31
CA ARG A 303 9.40 -12.30 -0.28
C ARG A 303 8.42 -11.37 0.44
N SER A 304 8.49 -10.05 0.22
CA SER A 304 7.52 -9.07 0.74
C SER A 304 6.57 -8.62 -0.36
N LEU A 305 5.30 -8.45 0.00
CA LEU A 305 4.26 -7.95 -0.89
C LEU A 305 3.56 -6.77 -0.23
N ALA A 306 3.37 -5.67 -0.97
CA ALA A 306 2.45 -4.63 -0.59
C ALA A 306 1.03 -5.01 -1.03
N VAL A 307 0.05 -4.79 -0.15
CA VAL A 307 -1.35 -5.20 -0.32
C VAL A 307 -2.30 -4.06 0.05
N ASP A 308 -3.58 -4.22 -0.25
CA ASP A 308 -4.61 -3.37 0.34
C ASP A 308 -4.98 -3.89 1.73
N LYS A 309 -4.57 -3.14 2.75
CA LYS A 309 -4.83 -3.51 4.16
C LYS A 309 -6.31 -3.51 4.55
N ALA A 310 -7.20 -2.97 3.71
CA ALA A 310 -8.63 -3.08 3.92
C ALA A 310 -9.13 -4.53 3.76
N TYR A 311 -8.47 -5.32 2.92
CA TYR A 311 -8.82 -6.71 2.64
C TYR A 311 -7.85 -7.69 3.27
N ILE A 312 -6.55 -7.49 3.10
CA ILE A 312 -5.51 -8.43 3.51
C ILE A 312 -4.78 -7.90 4.76
N PRO A 313 -4.80 -8.63 5.87
CA PRO A 313 -4.11 -8.21 7.08
C PRO A 313 -2.59 -8.28 6.91
N LEU A 314 -1.90 -7.23 7.42
CA LEU A 314 -0.43 -7.21 7.42
C LEU A 314 0.11 -8.32 8.32
N GLY A 315 1.12 -9.02 7.83
CA GLY A 315 1.73 -10.20 8.44
C GLY A 315 1.17 -11.53 7.90
N ALA A 316 0.09 -11.51 7.13
CA ALA A 316 -0.46 -12.73 6.53
C ALA A 316 0.50 -13.35 5.51
N LEU A 317 0.59 -14.69 5.52
CA LEU A 317 1.27 -15.46 4.49
C LEU A 317 0.38 -15.57 3.26
N LEU A 318 0.96 -15.33 2.09
CA LEU A 318 0.28 -15.43 0.81
C LEU A 318 1.07 -16.34 -0.13
N TRP A 319 0.38 -17.19 -0.89
CA TRP A 319 0.96 -17.86 -2.05
C TRP A 319 0.61 -17.05 -3.30
N LEU A 320 1.59 -16.43 -3.91
CA LEU A 320 1.45 -15.57 -5.09
C LEU A 320 1.62 -16.39 -6.37
N GLU A 321 0.70 -16.24 -7.31
CA GLU A 321 0.74 -16.79 -8.67
C GLU A 321 0.55 -15.67 -9.68
N THR A 322 1.63 -15.22 -10.31
CA THR A 322 1.63 -14.16 -11.30
C THR A 322 2.82 -14.31 -12.25
N SER A 323 3.10 -13.32 -13.06
CA SER A 323 4.27 -13.28 -13.95
C SER A 323 5.14 -12.08 -13.66
N GLY A 324 6.43 -12.27 -13.70
CA GLY A 324 7.44 -11.22 -13.64
C GLY A 324 7.59 -10.43 -14.94
N PRO A 325 8.60 -9.54 -15.02
CA PRO A 325 8.84 -8.64 -16.16
C PRO A 325 8.92 -9.35 -17.51
N ASP A 326 9.62 -10.46 -17.60
CA ASP A 326 9.83 -11.22 -18.83
C ASP A 326 8.83 -12.39 -18.98
N ARG A 327 7.63 -12.23 -18.40
CA ARG A 327 6.58 -13.26 -18.36
C ARG A 327 7.00 -14.56 -17.66
N GLN A 328 8.13 -14.55 -16.95
CA GLN A 328 8.53 -15.69 -16.13
C GLN A 328 7.57 -15.85 -14.95
N PRO A 329 7.13 -17.08 -14.65
CA PRO A 329 6.18 -17.30 -13.57
C PRO A 329 6.79 -16.92 -12.22
N ILE A 330 6.03 -16.18 -11.42
CA ILE A 330 6.28 -15.94 -10.02
C ILE A 330 5.26 -16.76 -9.23
N ASN A 331 5.66 -17.95 -8.82
CA ASN A 331 4.89 -18.86 -7.99
C ASN A 331 5.64 -19.01 -6.67
N LYS A 332 5.35 -18.13 -5.70
CA LYS A 332 6.16 -17.99 -4.47
C LYS A 332 5.32 -17.69 -3.24
N MET A 333 5.83 -18.18 -2.11
CA MET A 333 5.38 -17.70 -0.81
C MET A 333 5.91 -16.29 -0.55
N VAL A 334 5.01 -15.39 -0.16
CA VAL A 334 5.33 -14.02 0.23
C VAL A 334 4.59 -13.65 1.52
N VAL A 335 5.02 -12.59 2.18
CA VAL A 335 4.35 -12.03 3.37
C VAL A 335 3.78 -10.66 3.02
N ALA A 336 2.54 -10.40 3.42
CA ALA A 336 1.93 -9.08 3.34
C ALA A 336 2.57 -8.15 4.37
N GLN A 337 3.59 -7.38 3.98
CA GLN A 337 4.39 -6.56 4.91
C GLN A 337 4.30 -5.07 4.62
N ASP A 338 3.68 -4.68 3.51
CA ASP A 338 3.65 -3.30 3.08
C ASP A 338 2.31 -2.90 2.48
N ILE A 339 2.14 -1.60 2.22
CA ILE A 339 0.98 -1.00 1.55
C ILE A 339 1.46 0.05 0.55
N GLY A 340 0.63 0.38 -0.44
CA GLY A 340 0.90 1.47 -1.37
C GLY A 340 -0.34 2.33 -1.63
N GLY A 341 -0.14 3.61 -1.92
CA GLY A 341 -1.25 4.53 -2.24
C GLY A 341 -2.09 4.07 -3.44
N ALA A 342 -1.43 3.45 -4.43
CA ALA A 342 -2.05 2.89 -5.63
C ALA A 342 -2.42 1.39 -5.51
N ILE A 343 -2.15 0.76 -4.36
CA ILE A 343 -2.41 -0.67 -4.15
C ILE A 343 -3.77 -0.82 -3.50
N LYS A 344 -4.81 -0.93 -4.32
CA LYS A 344 -6.22 -0.96 -3.91
C LYS A 344 -6.96 -2.15 -4.50
N GLY A 345 -7.75 -2.84 -3.66
CA GLY A 345 -8.57 -3.98 -4.01
C GLY A 345 -8.12 -5.29 -3.38
N ALA A 346 -9.07 -6.25 -3.30
CA ALA A 346 -8.89 -7.52 -2.59
C ALA A 346 -7.87 -8.44 -3.27
N VAL A 347 -7.78 -8.42 -4.61
CA VAL A 347 -6.79 -9.22 -5.36
C VAL A 347 -5.81 -8.26 -6.05
N ARG A 348 -4.96 -7.62 -5.24
CA ARG A 348 -3.98 -6.63 -5.67
C ARG A 348 -2.69 -6.79 -4.87
N GLY A 349 -1.55 -6.84 -5.54
CA GLY A 349 -0.25 -6.92 -4.89
C GLY A 349 0.83 -6.13 -5.61
N ASP A 350 1.80 -5.64 -4.86
CA ASP A 350 3.00 -4.98 -5.37
C ASP A 350 4.23 -5.69 -4.82
N TYR A 351 5.00 -6.31 -5.72
CA TYR A 351 6.06 -7.24 -5.36
C TYR A 351 7.37 -6.50 -5.11
N PHE A 352 7.99 -6.71 -3.96
CA PHE A 352 9.25 -6.05 -3.59
C PHE A 352 10.45 -6.76 -4.22
N TRP A 353 11.14 -6.12 -5.16
CA TRP A 353 12.34 -6.68 -5.80
C TRP A 353 13.61 -6.54 -4.98
N GLY A 354 13.69 -5.60 -4.05
CA GLY A 354 14.89 -5.30 -3.28
C GLY A 354 15.35 -3.86 -3.47
N SER A 355 16.59 -3.60 -3.10
CA SER A 355 17.26 -2.30 -3.22
C SER A 355 18.22 -2.31 -4.39
N GLY A 356 18.31 -1.23 -5.15
CA GLY A 356 19.26 -1.10 -6.24
C GLY A 356 19.05 0.11 -7.14
N GLY A 357 19.94 0.26 -8.11
CA GLY A 357 19.95 1.32 -9.09
C GLY A 357 19.07 1.05 -10.32
N ASP A 358 19.59 1.44 -11.50
CA ASP A 358 18.83 1.37 -12.74
C ASP A 358 18.51 -0.06 -13.20
N ASP A 359 19.30 -1.06 -12.83
CA ASP A 359 19.06 -2.48 -13.08
C ASP A 359 17.80 -3.00 -12.36
N ILE A 360 17.65 -2.66 -11.08
CA ILE A 360 16.45 -3.00 -10.30
C ILE A 360 15.26 -2.14 -10.72
N LEU A 361 15.49 -0.86 -11.06
CA LEU A 361 14.47 0.02 -11.63
C LEU A 361 13.86 -0.59 -12.90
N ASP A 362 14.69 -1.07 -13.82
CA ASP A 362 14.22 -1.69 -15.07
C ASP A 362 13.43 -2.97 -14.81
N LEU A 363 13.89 -3.79 -13.88
CA LEU A 363 13.20 -5.01 -13.49
C LEU A 363 11.83 -4.70 -12.85
N ALA A 364 11.81 -3.84 -11.82
CA ALA A 364 10.59 -3.46 -11.12
C ALA A 364 9.60 -2.73 -12.04
N GLY A 365 10.09 -1.81 -12.87
CA GLY A 365 9.24 -1.00 -13.74
C GLY A 365 8.49 -1.77 -14.84
N LYS A 366 8.93 -2.98 -15.18
CA LYS A 366 8.33 -3.81 -16.23
C LYS A 366 7.22 -4.74 -15.75
N MET A 367 7.07 -4.94 -14.45
CA MET A 367 6.05 -5.86 -13.93
C MET A 367 4.67 -5.19 -13.87
N ASN A 368 3.77 -5.66 -14.73
CA ASN A 368 2.37 -5.28 -14.75
C ASN A 368 1.56 -6.48 -15.27
N SER A 369 1.23 -7.40 -14.40
CA SER A 369 0.73 -8.72 -14.77
C SER A 369 -0.60 -9.02 -14.10
N ALA A 370 -1.43 -9.82 -14.77
CA ALA A 370 -2.54 -10.49 -14.13
C ALA A 370 -2.03 -11.61 -13.22
N GLY A 371 -2.81 -11.97 -12.22
CA GLY A 371 -2.46 -13.04 -11.31
C GLY A 371 -3.50 -13.23 -10.23
N GLN A 372 -3.19 -14.14 -9.30
CA GLN A 372 -4.01 -14.44 -8.14
C GLN A 372 -3.13 -14.74 -6.94
N TYR A 373 -3.71 -14.82 -5.77
CA TYR A 373 -3.03 -15.36 -4.60
C TYR A 373 -3.98 -16.13 -3.69
N TYR A 374 -3.38 -17.01 -2.90
CA TYR A 374 -4.04 -17.70 -1.81
C TYR A 374 -3.54 -17.10 -0.49
N ILE A 375 -4.46 -16.80 0.42
CA ILE A 375 -4.10 -16.45 1.79
C ILE A 375 -4.01 -17.73 2.62
N LEU A 376 -2.98 -17.84 3.45
CA LEU A 376 -2.80 -18.95 4.35
C LEU A 376 -3.36 -18.60 5.73
N LEU A 377 -4.43 -19.23 6.12
CA LEU A 377 -5.09 -19.02 7.40
C LEU A 377 -4.76 -20.11 8.39
N PRO A 378 -4.64 -19.83 9.71
CA PRO A 378 -4.44 -20.83 10.75
C PRO A 378 -5.50 -21.93 10.67
N LYS A 379 -5.10 -23.20 10.81
CA LYS A 379 -6.02 -24.36 10.71
C LYS A 379 -7.13 -24.37 11.76
N ASN A 380 -6.87 -23.76 12.91
CA ASN A 380 -7.81 -23.65 14.02
C ASN A 380 -8.74 -22.43 13.92
N MET A 381 -8.75 -21.75 12.77
CA MET A 381 -9.61 -20.61 12.52
C MET A 381 -10.90 -21.05 11.83
N GLU A 382 -12.05 -20.69 12.41
CA GLU A 382 -13.34 -20.81 11.74
C GLU A 382 -13.53 -19.61 10.80
N ILE A 383 -13.77 -19.88 9.54
CA ILE A 383 -14.15 -18.87 8.56
C ILE A 383 -15.66 -18.79 8.59
N LYS A 384 -16.20 -17.69 9.10
CA LYS A 384 -17.62 -17.37 8.90
C LYS A 384 -17.78 -16.96 7.44
N GLN A 385 -18.40 -17.82 6.66
CA GLN A 385 -18.81 -17.54 5.28
C GLN A 385 -19.99 -16.56 5.27
#